data_237e52ad976bb54038e3c815de1784c9
#
_entry.id   237e52ad976bb54038e3c815de1784c9
#
_cell.length_a   1.000
_cell.length_b   1.000
_cell.length_c   1.000
_cell.angle_alpha   90.00
_cell.angle_beta   90.00
_cell.angle_gamma   90.00
#
_symmetry.space_group_name_H-M   'P 1'
#
loop_
_entity.id
_entity.type
_entity.pdbx_description
1 polymer ?
#
loop_
_entity_poly.entity_id
_entity_poly.type
_entity_poly.pdbx_seq_one_letter_code
_entity_poly.pdbx_strand_id
1 'polypeptide(L)'
;MRNPKNKMLFLLGSLAITTSFTMSSCKSTSYKNTTINAKNIEITADLGSVETVENFVTPYREHIDKDLSKVISFSPVAMDKSKGKWETTIGNLFAEATLEEVNPVFKSRYNKDIDICMLNHGGIRSIISEGNVTTRTAFEVMPFENSAIVVELKGAQILELAQFMIAEERAHPLAGITIHIDSNKNIKNIKIKNQDLD
;
A
#
# COMPACT_ATOMS: atom_id res chain seq x y z
N MET A 1 -60.95 -8.81 64.42
CA MET A 1 -59.86 -9.67 63.89
C MET A 1 -59.96 -9.71 62.40
N ARG A 2 -58.98 -9.16 61.62
CA ARG A 2 -59.00 -9.16 60.17
C ARG A 2 -58.64 -10.54 59.63
N ASN A 3 -59.50 -11.08 58.78
CA ASN A 3 -59.42 -12.41 58.21
C ASN A 3 -58.04 -12.60 57.47
N PRO A 4 -57.30 -13.66 57.74
CA PRO A 4 -55.97 -13.90 57.17
C PRO A 4 -56.00 -13.96 55.65
N LYS A 5 -57.11 -14.38 55.04
CA LYS A 5 -57.32 -14.40 53.58
C LYS A 5 -57.24 -12.98 52.95
N ASN A 6 -57.75 -11.98 53.65
CA ASN A 6 -57.72 -10.60 53.14
C ASN A 6 -56.35 -9.97 53.26
N LYS A 7 -55.53 -10.37 54.24
CA LYS A 7 -54.13 -9.92 54.33
C LYS A 7 -53.26 -10.49 53.21
N MET A 8 -53.48 -11.77 52.86
CA MET A 8 -52.79 -12.42 51.78
C MET A 8 -53.16 -11.83 50.39
N LEU A 9 -54.42 -11.50 50.17
CA LEU A 9 -54.86 -10.83 48.96
C LEU A 9 -54.29 -9.42 48.81
N PHE A 10 -54.15 -8.68 49.89
CA PHE A 10 -53.53 -7.34 49.89
C PHE A 10 -52.00 -7.41 49.63
N LEU A 11 -51.31 -8.41 50.17
CA LEU A 11 -49.88 -8.65 49.90
C LEU A 11 -49.62 -9.06 48.46
N LEU A 12 -50.46 -9.92 47.86
CA LEU A 12 -50.37 -10.31 46.46
C LEU A 12 -50.66 -9.14 45.49
N GLY A 13 -51.65 -8.32 45.83
CA GLY A 13 -51.98 -7.12 45.07
C GLY A 13 -50.87 -6.05 45.10
N SER A 14 -50.25 -5.83 46.27
CA SER A 14 -49.13 -4.93 46.45
C SER A 14 -47.87 -5.42 45.69
N LEU A 15 -47.61 -6.72 45.69
CA LEU A 15 -46.48 -7.31 44.96
C LEU A 15 -46.66 -7.21 43.43
N ALA A 16 -47.90 -7.37 42.94
CA ALA A 16 -48.21 -7.22 41.51
C ALA A 16 -48.06 -5.77 41.00
N ILE A 17 -48.40 -4.79 41.85
CA ILE A 17 -48.26 -3.38 41.53
C ILE A 17 -46.77 -2.96 41.48
N THR A 18 -45.95 -3.45 42.43
CA THR A 18 -44.53 -3.15 42.41
C THR A 18 -43.77 -3.79 41.24
N THR A 19 -44.14 -5.01 40.84
CA THR A 19 -43.51 -5.64 39.66
C THR A 19 -43.90 -4.98 38.35
N SER A 20 -45.11 -4.39 38.23
CA SER A 20 -45.55 -3.65 37.04
C SER A 20 -44.77 -2.34 36.84
N PHE A 21 -44.31 -1.70 37.92
CA PHE A 21 -43.56 -0.45 37.84
C PHE A 21 -42.08 -0.65 37.45
N THR A 22 -41.47 -1.82 37.65
CA THR A 22 -40.08 -2.10 37.34
C THR A 22 -39.85 -2.46 35.85
N MET A 23 -40.91 -2.79 35.11
CA MET A 23 -40.81 -3.15 33.68
C MET A 23 -40.83 -1.93 32.74
N SER A 24 -41.03 -0.72 33.21
CA SER A 24 -41.16 0.49 32.36
C SER A 24 -39.83 1.23 32.13
N SER A 25 -38.69 0.72 32.62
CA SER A 25 -37.45 1.49 32.60
C SER A 25 -36.37 0.87 31.75
N CYS A 26 -36.52 0.93 30.43
CA CYS A 26 -35.41 0.93 29.49
C CYS A 26 -35.92 1.21 28.06
N LYS A 27 -36.27 2.47 27.77
CA LYS A 27 -36.26 2.92 26.38
C LYS A 27 -34.82 3.23 26.02
N SER A 28 -34.13 2.28 25.43
CA SER A 28 -32.85 2.53 24.76
C SER A 28 -33.10 3.45 23.57
N THR A 29 -32.72 4.71 23.69
CA THR A 29 -32.76 5.66 22.59
C THR A 29 -31.56 5.36 21.70
N SER A 30 -31.78 4.59 20.63
CA SER A 30 -30.78 4.39 19.59
C SER A 30 -30.70 5.64 18.72
N TYR A 31 -29.62 6.41 18.85
CA TYR A 31 -29.32 7.49 17.93
C TYR A 31 -28.75 6.93 16.64
N LYS A 32 -29.43 7.15 15.53
CA LYS A 32 -28.91 6.84 14.19
C LYS A 32 -28.61 8.16 13.48
N ASN A 33 -27.44 8.26 12.91
CA ASN A 33 -27.15 9.36 12.01
C ASN A 33 -28.07 9.25 10.80
N THR A 34 -28.96 10.22 10.62
CA THR A 34 -29.90 10.26 9.50
C THR A 34 -29.33 10.98 8.29
N THR A 35 -28.36 11.87 8.52
CA THR A 35 -27.73 12.65 7.45
C THR A 35 -26.29 12.98 7.85
N ILE A 36 -25.38 12.77 6.92
CA ILE A 36 -23.98 13.22 7.03
C ILE A 36 -23.79 14.25 5.92
N ASN A 37 -23.62 15.52 6.30
CA ASN A 37 -23.25 16.58 5.36
C ASN A 37 -21.74 16.77 5.40
N ALA A 38 -21.07 16.53 4.28
CA ALA A 38 -19.66 16.79 4.11
C ALA A 38 -19.45 17.82 3.00
N LYS A 39 -18.50 18.72 3.21
CA LYS A 39 -18.06 19.70 2.22
C LYS A 39 -16.55 19.63 2.10
N ASN A 40 -16.04 19.40 0.91
CA ASN A 40 -14.63 19.57 0.63
C ASN A 40 -14.31 21.08 0.61
N ILE A 41 -13.33 21.47 1.40
CA ILE A 41 -12.77 22.82 1.38
C ILE A 41 -11.40 22.68 0.73
N GLU A 42 -11.27 23.27 -0.43
CA GLU A 42 -10.01 23.31 -1.15
C GLU A 42 -9.07 24.33 -0.48
N ILE A 43 -7.82 23.89 -0.24
CA ILE A 43 -6.76 24.78 0.24
C ILE A 43 -6.06 25.32 -0.99
N THR A 44 -6.37 26.58 -1.33
CA THR A 44 -5.80 27.26 -2.48
C THR A 44 -4.76 28.31 -2.04
N ALA A 45 -3.95 28.79 -2.99
CA ALA A 45 -2.96 29.83 -2.74
C ALA A 45 -3.58 31.16 -2.24
N ASP A 46 -4.86 31.39 -2.53
CA ASP A 46 -5.58 32.60 -2.13
C ASP A 46 -5.81 32.69 -0.61
N LEU A 47 -5.68 31.57 0.11
CA LEU A 47 -5.80 31.56 1.58
C LEU A 47 -4.61 32.25 2.27
N GLY A 48 -3.54 32.49 1.52
CA GLY A 48 -2.30 33.05 2.04
C GLY A 48 -1.57 32.14 3.01
N SER A 49 -0.53 32.65 3.61
CA SER A 49 0.26 31.93 4.62
C SER A 49 0.23 32.64 5.97
N VAL A 50 0.40 31.89 7.03
CA VAL A 50 0.55 32.42 8.38
C VAL A 50 2.02 32.73 8.63
N GLU A 51 2.39 33.99 8.75
CA GLU A 51 3.77 34.46 8.84
C GLU A 51 4.58 33.75 9.94
N THR A 52 4.01 33.53 11.11
CA THR A 52 4.69 32.85 12.21
C THR A 52 5.01 31.39 11.88
N VAL A 53 4.14 30.72 11.13
CA VAL A 53 4.35 29.35 10.66
C VAL A 53 5.40 29.31 9.57
N GLU A 54 5.34 30.24 8.60
CA GLU A 54 6.32 30.35 7.53
C GLU A 54 7.72 30.61 8.08
N ASN A 55 7.87 31.56 9.01
CA ASN A 55 9.16 31.86 9.65
C ASN A 55 9.74 30.67 10.41
N PHE A 56 8.88 29.82 10.99
CA PHE A 56 9.30 28.62 11.68
C PHE A 56 9.73 27.52 10.69
N VAL A 57 9.01 27.33 9.60
CA VAL A 57 9.22 26.24 8.63
C VAL A 57 10.32 26.54 7.62
N THR A 58 10.51 27.80 7.26
CA THR A 58 11.46 28.22 6.18
C THR A 58 12.88 27.67 6.35
N PRO A 59 13.55 27.77 7.53
CA PRO A 59 14.90 27.26 7.68
C PRO A 59 15.02 25.74 7.41
N TYR A 60 14.00 24.99 7.80
CA TYR A 60 13.95 23.53 7.54
C TYR A 60 13.73 23.25 6.06
N ARG A 61 12.82 24.00 5.42
CA ARG A 61 12.55 23.87 3.98
C ARG A 61 13.81 24.14 3.16
N GLU A 62 14.51 25.24 3.43
CA GLU A 62 15.74 25.60 2.72
C GLU A 62 16.85 24.55 2.88
N HIS A 63 17.01 24.02 4.09
CA HIS A 63 17.98 22.95 4.34
C HIS A 63 17.66 21.69 3.55
N ILE A 64 16.40 21.24 3.62
CA ILE A 64 15.93 20.06 2.90
C ILE A 64 16.02 20.26 1.39
N ASP A 65 15.62 21.41 0.88
CA ASP A 65 15.65 21.71 -0.55
C ASP A 65 17.09 21.73 -1.10
N LYS A 66 18.04 22.22 -0.33
CA LYS A 66 19.45 22.17 -0.69
C LYS A 66 19.96 20.74 -0.84
N ASP A 67 19.62 19.85 0.10
CA ASP A 67 20.09 18.45 0.07
C ASP A 67 19.37 17.66 -1.03
N LEU A 68 18.08 17.90 -1.21
CA LEU A 68 17.27 17.22 -2.22
C LEU A 68 17.55 17.69 -3.66
N SER A 69 18.09 18.89 -3.85
CA SER A 69 18.43 19.44 -5.17
C SER A 69 19.71 18.87 -5.76
N LYS A 70 20.48 18.11 -4.99
CA LYS A 70 21.75 17.54 -5.46
C LYS A 70 21.49 16.60 -6.63
N VAL A 71 22.12 16.89 -7.78
CA VAL A 71 22.11 16.00 -8.95
C VAL A 71 22.94 14.76 -8.64
N ILE A 72 22.32 13.58 -8.80
CA ILE A 72 22.97 12.28 -8.55
C ILE A 72 23.19 11.48 -9.83
N SER A 73 22.42 11.76 -10.89
CA SER A 73 22.52 11.07 -12.17
C SER A 73 21.86 11.90 -13.29
N PHE A 74 21.89 11.37 -14.51
CA PHE A 74 21.23 11.93 -15.67
C PHE A 74 20.45 10.84 -16.39
N SER A 75 19.18 11.10 -16.71
CA SER A 75 18.35 10.20 -17.49
C SER A 75 18.22 10.71 -18.92
N PRO A 76 18.67 9.94 -19.93
CA PRO A 76 18.57 10.34 -21.34
C PRO A 76 17.15 10.28 -21.90
N VAL A 77 16.21 9.65 -21.18
CA VAL A 77 14.81 9.49 -21.58
C VAL A 77 13.90 9.56 -20.36
N ALA A 78 12.67 9.95 -20.56
CA ALA A 78 11.66 9.86 -19.50
C ALA A 78 11.25 8.40 -19.28
N MET A 79 11.25 7.96 -17.99
CA MET A 79 10.82 6.64 -17.59
C MET A 79 9.54 6.72 -16.75
N ASP A 80 8.51 6.00 -17.19
CA ASP A 80 7.17 6.07 -16.62
C ASP A 80 6.57 4.67 -16.53
N LYS A 81 5.92 4.35 -15.40
CA LYS A 81 5.23 3.07 -15.20
C LYS A 81 3.89 2.97 -15.91
N SER A 82 3.34 4.08 -16.41
CA SER A 82 2.07 4.09 -17.15
C SER A 82 2.24 3.67 -18.62
N LYS A 83 3.47 3.64 -19.11
CA LYS A 83 3.80 3.26 -20.48
C LYS A 83 4.28 1.82 -20.53
N GLY A 84 3.46 0.96 -21.13
CA GLY A 84 3.70 -0.47 -21.22
C GLY A 84 2.62 -1.28 -20.49
N LYS A 85 2.21 -2.39 -21.10
CA LYS A 85 1.13 -3.23 -20.53
C LYS A 85 1.65 -4.23 -19.51
N TRP A 86 2.76 -4.91 -19.86
CA TRP A 86 3.30 -6.01 -19.08
C TRP A 86 4.66 -5.71 -18.44
N GLU A 87 5.37 -4.75 -19.01
CA GLU A 87 6.65 -4.26 -18.51
C GLU A 87 6.78 -2.75 -18.75
N THR A 88 7.62 -2.09 -17.99
CA THR A 88 7.90 -0.66 -18.11
C THR A 88 9.39 -0.41 -17.94
N THR A 89 9.91 0.61 -18.61
CA THR A 89 11.34 0.96 -18.50
C THR A 89 11.76 1.27 -17.07
N ILE A 90 10.93 1.99 -16.33
CA ILE A 90 11.20 2.29 -14.91
C ILE A 90 11.12 1.04 -14.04
N GLY A 91 10.20 0.11 -14.34
CA GLY A 91 10.09 -1.17 -13.63
C GLY A 91 11.32 -2.03 -13.85
N ASN A 92 11.75 -2.17 -15.10
CA ASN A 92 12.96 -2.93 -15.44
C ASN A 92 14.19 -2.36 -14.75
N LEU A 93 14.38 -1.02 -14.83
CA LEU A 93 15.48 -0.34 -14.15
C LEU A 93 15.54 -0.69 -12.64
N PHE A 94 14.41 -0.58 -11.93
CA PHE A 94 14.41 -0.83 -10.49
C PHE A 94 14.59 -2.31 -10.14
N ALA A 95 14.02 -3.22 -10.93
CA ALA A 95 14.17 -4.65 -10.68
C ALA A 95 15.61 -5.11 -10.95
N GLU A 96 16.21 -4.66 -12.05
CA GLU A 96 17.60 -4.96 -12.40
C GLU A 96 18.56 -4.37 -11.37
N ALA A 97 18.45 -3.08 -11.06
CA ALA A 97 19.30 -2.44 -10.06
C ALA A 97 19.17 -3.14 -8.70
N THR A 98 17.97 -3.51 -8.27
CA THR A 98 17.78 -4.23 -7.01
C THR A 98 18.46 -5.60 -7.04
N LEU A 99 18.33 -6.34 -8.13
CA LEU A 99 19.00 -7.64 -8.28
C LEU A 99 20.52 -7.51 -8.27
N GLU A 100 21.05 -6.52 -8.98
CA GLU A 100 22.49 -6.25 -9.06
C GLU A 100 23.09 -5.85 -7.70
N GLU A 101 22.39 -5.08 -6.90
CA GLU A 101 22.85 -4.62 -5.58
C GLU A 101 22.69 -5.70 -4.50
N VAL A 102 21.61 -6.47 -4.52
CA VAL A 102 21.31 -7.45 -3.48
C VAL A 102 22.05 -8.78 -3.69
N ASN A 103 22.21 -9.22 -4.95
CA ASN A 103 22.80 -10.52 -5.26
C ASN A 103 24.23 -10.71 -4.71
N PRO A 104 25.18 -9.73 -4.84
CA PRO A 104 26.51 -9.88 -4.27
C PRO A 104 26.50 -10.04 -2.75
N VAL A 105 25.63 -9.30 -2.06
CA VAL A 105 25.48 -9.38 -0.61
C VAL A 105 24.94 -10.76 -0.20
N PHE A 106 23.92 -11.24 -0.89
CA PHE A 106 23.35 -12.56 -0.64
C PHE A 106 24.36 -13.68 -0.93
N LYS A 107 25.05 -13.62 -2.06
CA LYS A 107 26.08 -14.57 -2.46
C LYS A 107 27.23 -14.65 -1.45
N SER A 108 27.68 -13.53 -0.93
CA SER A 108 28.74 -13.51 0.09
C SER A 108 28.36 -14.20 1.39
N ARG A 109 27.06 -14.19 1.75
CA ARG A 109 26.55 -14.78 2.99
C ARG A 109 26.16 -16.25 2.87
N TYR A 110 25.59 -16.61 1.73
CA TYR A 110 24.94 -17.93 1.55
C TYR A 110 25.57 -18.79 0.45
N ASN A 111 26.55 -18.28 -0.27
CA ASN A 111 27.20 -18.92 -1.40
C ASN A 111 26.21 -19.42 -2.47
N LYS A 112 25.12 -18.67 -2.66
CA LYS A 112 24.06 -18.89 -3.65
C LYS A 112 23.77 -17.59 -4.38
N ASP A 113 23.40 -17.68 -5.64
CA ASP A 113 22.93 -16.52 -6.42
C ASP A 113 21.41 -16.36 -6.30
N ILE A 114 20.94 -15.12 -6.44
CA ILE A 114 19.52 -14.80 -6.61
C ILE A 114 19.22 -14.92 -8.11
N ASP A 115 18.14 -15.63 -8.45
CA ASP A 115 17.77 -15.87 -9.83
C ASP A 115 16.76 -14.82 -10.36
N ILE A 116 15.86 -14.37 -9.51
CA ILE A 116 14.74 -13.50 -9.87
C ILE A 116 14.63 -12.36 -8.86
N CYS A 117 14.35 -11.17 -9.35
CA CYS A 117 13.87 -10.06 -8.53
C CYS A 117 12.45 -9.69 -8.97
N MET A 118 11.57 -9.49 -8.01
CA MET A 118 10.22 -8.97 -8.22
C MET A 118 9.95 -7.84 -7.24
N LEU A 119 9.46 -6.71 -7.75
CA LEU A 119 9.03 -5.59 -6.93
C LEU A 119 7.53 -5.32 -7.09
N ASN A 120 6.96 -4.65 -6.10
CA ASN A 120 5.56 -4.25 -6.17
C ASN A 120 5.38 -3.07 -7.15
N HIS A 121 4.50 -3.23 -8.14
CA HIS A 121 4.10 -2.13 -9.06
C HIS A 121 3.69 -0.86 -8.32
N GLY A 122 2.98 -0.99 -7.19
CA GLY A 122 2.54 0.13 -6.36
C GLY A 122 3.67 0.88 -5.64
N GLY A 123 4.86 0.29 -5.53
CA GLY A 123 6.04 0.90 -4.89
C GLY A 123 6.61 2.07 -5.67
N ILE A 124 6.49 2.05 -7.00
CA ILE A 124 6.92 3.15 -7.88
C ILE A 124 5.82 4.21 -7.87
N ARG A 125 6.12 5.41 -7.35
CA ARG A 125 5.12 6.47 -7.09
C ARG A 125 5.18 7.65 -8.06
N SER A 126 6.30 7.87 -8.72
CA SER A 126 6.54 8.99 -9.63
C SER A 126 7.27 8.51 -10.88
N ILE A 127 7.50 9.42 -11.80
CA ILE A 127 8.29 9.20 -13.03
C ILE A 127 9.73 9.67 -12.80
N ILE A 128 10.66 9.18 -13.62
CA ILE A 128 11.97 9.80 -13.81
C ILE A 128 11.90 10.57 -15.11
N SER A 129 11.95 11.91 -15.04
CA SER A 129 11.96 12.75 -16.22
C SER A 129 13.28 12.65 -16.97
N GLU A 130 13.27 12.95 -18.28
CA GLU A 130 14.49 13.19 -19.03
C GLU A 130 15.25 14.38 -18.43
N GLY A 131 16.57 14.26 -18.33
CA GLY A 131 17.43 15.29 -17.75
C GLY A 131 18.07 14.88 -16.41
N ASN A 132 18.34 15.88 -15.59
CA ASN A 132 18.98 15.66 -14.28
C ASN A 132 18.09 14.90 -13.32
N VAL A 133 18.62 13.83 -12.75
CA VAL A 133 18.03 13.07 -11.67
C VAL A 133 18.61 13.56 -10.36
N THR A 134 17.78 14.00 -9.45
CA THR A 134 18.20 14.55 -8.15
C THR A 134 17.86 13.58 -7.02
N THR A 135 18.42 13.86 -5.84
CA THR A 135 18.04 13.15 -4.62
C THR A 135 16.53 13.20 -4.39
N ARG A 136 15.88 14.35 -4.67
CA ARG A 136 14.42 14.50 -4.63
C ARG A 136 13.71 13.49 -5.55
N THR A 137 14.19 13.35 -6.80
CA THR A 137 13.63 12.40 -7.76
C THR A 137 13.64 10.97 -7.19
N ALA A 138 14.74 10.55 -6.56
CA ALA A 138 14.84 9.23 -5.97
C ALA A 138 13.80 9.02 -4.84
N PHE A 139 13.66 10.01 -3.94
CA PHE A 139 12.66 9.96 -2.87
C PHE A 139 11.21 9.98 -3.39
N GLU A 140 10.93 10.74 -4.43
CA GLU A 140 9.58 10.82 -5.02
C GLU A 140 9.20 9.54 -5.78
N VAL A 141 10.16 8.88 -6.41
CA VAL A 141 9.90 7.66 -7.18
C VAL A 141 9.65 6.47 -6.28
N MET A 142 10.44 6.28 -5.22
CA MET A 142 10.26 5.20 -4.24
C MET A 142 10.39 5.73 -2.81
N PRO A 143 9.33 6.38 -2.28
CA PRO A 143 9.37 7.09 -1.00
C PRO A 143 9.34 6.19 0.24
N PHE A 144 9.11 4.89 0.07
CA PHE A 144 8.97 3.98 1.19
C PHE A 144 10.25 3.19 1.44
N GLU A 145 10.59 3.00 2.71
CA GLU A 145 11.60 2.03 3.08
C GLU A 145 11.12 0.62 2.74
N ASN A 146 11.99 -0.14 2.09
CA ASN A 146 11.74 -1.52 1.72
C ASN A 146 12.89 -2.39 2.18
N SER A 147 12.60 -3.65 2.46
CA SER A 147 13.61 -4.67 2.76
C SER A 147 13.58 -5.73 1.67
N ALA A 148 14.74 -6.07 1.13
CA ALA A 148 14.88 -7.20 0.23
C ALA A 148 14.78 -8.50 1.04
N ILE A 149 13.84 -9.37 0.68
CA ILE A 149 13.63 -10.68 1.28
C ILE A 149 13.90 -11.72 0.19
N VAL A 150 14.82 -12.65 0.46
CA VAL A 150 15.12 -13.75 -0.44
C VAL A 150 14.35 -14.98 0.01
N VAL A 151 13.62 -15.58 -0.92
CA VAL A 151 12.83 -16.81 -0.70
C VAL A 151 13.20 -17.87 -1.72
N GLU A 152 13.08 -19.13 -1.34
CA GLU A 152 13.24 -20.27 -2.26
C GLU A 152 11.86 -20.73 -2.71
N LEU A 153 11.65 -20.77 -4.03
CA LEU A 153 10.38 -21.15 -4.64
C LEU A 153 10.58 -22.35 -5.59
N LYS A 154 9.59 -23.22 -5.62
CA LYS A 154 9.52 -24.33 -6.61
C LYS A 154 8.97 -23.83 -7.94
N GLY A 155 9.27 -24.51 -9.05
CA GLY A 155 8.76 -24.15 -10.38
C GLY A 155 7.23 -23.95 -10.42
N ALA A 156 6.46 -24.83 -9.75
CA ALA A 156 5.01 -24.68 -9.65
C ALA A 156 4.57 -23.35 -8.98
N GLN A 157 5.30 -22.88 -7.98
CA GLN A 157 5.00 -21.59 -7.30
C GLN A 157 5.38 -20.39 -8.19
N ILE A 158 6.43 -20.51 -9.01
CA ILE A 158 6.77 -19.52 -10.03
C ILE A 158 5.66 -19.43 -11.09
N LEU A 159 5.10 -20.56 -11.50
CA LEU A 159 3.97 -20.60 -12.43
C LEU A 159 2.73 -19.92 -11.82
N GLU A 160 2.39 -20.20 -10.57
CA GLU A 160 1.28 -19.53 -9.86
C GLU A 160 1.49 -18.01 -9.77
N LEU A 161 2.72 -17.58 -9.47
CA LEU A 161 3.10 -16.17 -9.42
C LEU A 161 2.91 -15.49 -10.78
N ALA A 162 3.35 -16.16 -11.86
CA ALA A 162 3.17 -15.67 -13.23
C ALA A 162 1.69 -15.54 -13.60
N GLN A 163 0.86 -16.53 -13.25
CA GLN A 163 -0.59 -16.50 -13.46
C GLN A 163 -1.26 -15.35 -12.70
N PHE A 164 -0.85 -15.11 -11.45
CA PHE A 164 -1.34 -14.01 -10.64
C PHE A 164 -1.04 -12.65 -11.29
N MET A 165 0.21 -12.42 -11.73
CA MET A 165 0.59 -11.16 -12.38
C MET A 165 -0.18 -10.92 -13.69
N ILE A 166 -0.43 -11.97 -14.48
CA ILE A 166 -1.21 -11.90 -15.70
C ILE A 166 -2.68 -11.56 -15.39
N ALA A 167 -3.24 -12.15 -14.34
CA ALA A 167 -4.62 -11.86 -13.92
C ALA A 167 -4.80 -10.42 -13.41
N GLU A 168 -3.80 -9.87 -12.72
CA GLU A 168 -3.82 -8.48 -12.26
C GLU A 168 -3.67 -7.46 -13.40
N GLU A 169 -3.14 -7.86 -14.56
CA GLU A 169 -2.85 -6.99 -15.69
C GLU A 169 -2.01 -5.74 -15.33
N ARG A 170 -1.06 -5.92 -14.44
CA ARG A 170 -0.14 -4.85 -14.00
C ARG A 170 1.29 -5.22 -14.33
N ALA A 171 2.05 -4.23 -14.81
CA ALA A 171 3.47 -4.38 -15.05
C ALA A 171 4.24 -4.38 -13.71
N HIS A 172 4.31 -5.52 -13.04
CA HIS A 172 5.20 -5.68 -11.90
C HIS A 172 6.65 -5.62 -12.37
N PRO A 173 7.52 -4.85 -11.69
CA PRO A 173 8.94 -4.85 -11.99
C PRO A 173 9.55 -6.24 -11.78
N LEU A 174 10.19 -6.78 -12.83
CA LEU A 174 10.78 -8.10 -12.84
C LEU A 174 12.19 -8.06 -13.43
N ALA A 175 13.10 -8.83 -12.85
CA ALA A 175 14.42 -9.11 -13.42
C ALA A 175 14.76 -10.60 -13.24
N GLY A 176 15.60 -11.14 -14.14
CA GLY A 176 16.04 -12.54 -14.11
C GLY A 176 15.01 -13.56 -14.61
N ILE A 177 13.79 -13.13 -14.92
CA ILE A 177 12.70 -13.99 -15.44
C ILE A 177 12.08 -13.36 -16.69
N THR A 178 11.72 -14.21 -17.65
CA THR A 178 10.96 -13.81 -18.84
C THR A 178 9.73 -14.70 -18.96
N ILE A 179 8.55 -14.08 -19.10
CA ILE A 179 7.27 -14.77 -19.22
C ILE A 179 6.69 -14.47 -20.61
N HIS A 180 6.57 -15.49 -21.44
CA HIS A 180 5.96 -15.40 -22.77
C HIS A 180 4.49 -15.78 -22.70
N ILE A 181 3.62 -14.90 -23.14
CA ILE A 181 2.17 -15.13 -23.19
C ILE A 181 1.63 -14.97 -24.61
N ASP A 182 0.53 -15.64 -24.91
CA ASP A 182 -0.20 -15.43 -26.17
C ASP A 182 -1.22 -14.28 -26.08
N SER A 183 -1.92 -14.03 -27.20
CA SER A 183 -2.98 -13.00 -27.27
C SER A 183 -4.14 -13.26 -26.31
N ASN A 184 -4.34 -14.50 -25.89
CA ASN A 184 -5.38 -14.90 -24.93
C ASN A 184 -4.88 -14.92 -23.50
N LYS A 185 -3.65 -14.40 -23.24
CA LYS A 185 -2.99 -14.35 -21.94
C LYS A 185 -2.61 -15.72 -21.38
N ASN A 186 -2.54 -16.77 -22.22
CA ASN A 186 -2.01 -18.06 -21.78
C ASN A 186 -0.49 -18.02 -21.75
N ILE A 187 0.10 -18.57 -20.70
CA ILE A 187 1.55 -18.72 -20.60
C ILE A 187 2.00 -19.74 -21.64
N LYS A 188 2.92 -19.34 -22.49
CA LYS A 188 3.57 -20.21 -23.49
C LYS A 188 4.87 -20.79 -22.98
N ASN A 189 5.65 -19.95 -22.29
CA ASN A 189 6.93 -20.34 -21.74
C ASN A 189 7.35 -19.37 -20.64
N ILE A 190 8.08 -19.85 -19.65
CA ILE A 190 8.76 -19.07 -18.62
C ILE A 190 10.24 -19.44 -18.70
N LYS A 191 11.10 -18.43 -18.73
CA LYS A 191 12.55 -18.60 -18.65
C LYS A 191 13.12 -17.89 -17.44
N ILE A 192 14.02 -18.56 -16.74
CA ILE A 192 14.81 -17.98 -15.65
C ILE A 192 16.28 -18.02 -16.09
N LYS A 193 16.93 -16.86 -16.14
CA LYS A 193 18.31 -16.74 -16.67
C LYS A 193 18.47 -17.43 -18.03
N ASN A 194 17.49 -17.29 -18.92
CA ASN A 194 17.42 -17.91 -20.25
C ASN A 194 17.26 -19.43 -20.28
N GLN A 195 17.03 -20.09 -19.16
CA GLN A 195 16.71 -21.53 -19.08
C GLN A 195 15.20 -21.70 -18.91
N ASP A 196 14.62 -22.67 -19.58
CA ASP A 196 13.19 -22.97 -19.47
C ASP A 196 12.86 -23.44 -18.04
N LEU A 197 11.70 -23.01 -17.53
CA LEU A 197 11.20 -23.48 -16.25
C LEU A 197 10.68 -24.91 -16.40
N ASP A 198 11.26 -25.86 -15.67
CA ASP A 198 10.86 -27.26 -15.60
C ASP A 198 9.67 -27.50 -14.65
#